data_4011a1e847af35812956291595d1828f
#
_entry.id   4011a1e847af35812956291595d1828f
#
_cell.length_a   1.000
_cell.length_b   1.000
_cell.length_c   1.000
_cell.angle_alpha   90.00
_cell.angle_beta   90.00
_cell.angle_gamma   90.00
#
_symmetry.space_group_name_H-M   'P 1'
#
loop_
_entity.id
_entity.type
_entity.pdbx_description
1 polymer ?
#
loop_
_entity_poly.entity_id
_entity_poly.type
_entity_poly.pdbx_seq_one_letter_code
_entity_poly.pdbx_strand_id
1 'polypeptide(L)'
;MSGAARWWLLSDLHLGMSDDDPRCPGKMLPEFLRSEVLSSSAPQQHVVFVGDTFELAGCAEDESLARLESIFTRHLDAFWALEECAARGVQLHFVCGNHDVELVRPSVAARLSALLSPAGATRVRVYPWLLHVPHVLVAEHGHQHHALHRMPELLRTAVSGTDQLDLPPLAAWNAHRSRSFLGRAVAVARACLASERAERRIRKLEYDELLEAESLRLALDGMALRDLARLSRFRTVTALPVTAVRMVLAAAGRSVAGEAAPASAGRLARTLEAHGSGVAWYVTGHTHRALESALESCPTRYVNTGTWSSDVRGRGPDQSDRGAFPYAVVDVGGDGAVSGGLRYWRPDGG
;
A
#
# COMPACT_ATOMS: atom_id res chain seq x y z
N MET A 1 -9.05 -23.36 -11.53
CA MET A 1 -7.74 -24.06 -11.36
C MET A 1 -6.68 -23.01 -11.60
N SER A 2 -6.04 -22.50 -10.57
CA SER A 2 -4.88 -21.61 -10.73
C SER A 2 -3.67 -22.45 -11.09
N GLY A 3 -3.05 -22.18 -12.23
CA GLY A 3 -1.72 -22.73 -12.54
C GLY A 3 -0.68 -22.23 -11.54
N ALA A 4 0.51 -22.81 -11.52
CA ALA A 4 1.60 -22.35 -10.69
C ALA A 4 1.89 -20.85 -10.91
N ALA A 5 2.05 -20.10 -9.82
CA ALA A 5 2.26 -18.66 -9.87
C ALA A 5 3.28 -18.22 -8.82
N ARG A 6 3.98 -17.12 -9.10
CA ARG A 6 4.89 -16.46 -8.14
C ARG A 6 4.54 -15.00 -8.01
N TRP A 7 4.50 -14.53 -6.77
CA TRP A 7 4.19 -13.17 -6.36
C TRP A 7 5.40 -12.57 -5.66
N TRP A 8 5.89 -11.44 -6.15
CA TRP A 8 6.86 -10.59 -5.46
C TRP A 8 6.15 -9.38 -4.91
N LEU A 9 6.31 -9.13 -3.62
CA LEU A 9 5.61 -8.06 -2.92
C LEU A 9 6.62 -7.11 -2.28
N LEU A 10 6.54 -5.82 -2.62
CA LEU A 10 7.40 -4.75 -2.13
C LEU A 10 6.53 -3.60 -1.64
N SER A 11 7.01 -2.81 -0.68
CA SER A 11 6.30 -1.61 -0.24
C SER A 11 7.25 -0.45 0.04
N ASP A 12 6.67 0.72 0.25
CA ASP A 12 7.37 1.89 0.80
C ASP A 12 8.65 2.24 0.00
N LEU A 13 8.51 2.31 -1.32
CA LEU A 13 9.58 2.72 -2.21
C LEU A 13 9.78 4.23 -2.19
N HIS A 14 8.69 5.01 -2.06
CA HIS A 14 8.72 6.47 -2.04
C HIS A 14 9.48 7.08 -3.21
N LEU A 15 9.23 6.62 -4.44
CA LEU A 15 9.81 7.23 -5.64
C LEU A 15 9.39 8.69 -5.75
N GLY A 16 10.35 9.59 -5.90
CA GLY A 16 10.17 11.03 -5.82
C GLY A 16 10.59 11.64 -4.50
N MET A 17 11.11 10.82 -3.55
CA MET A 17 11.75 11.26 -2.32
C MET A 17 13.19 10.71 -2.27
N SER A 18 14.16 11.55 -1.87
CA SER A 18 15.58 11.13 -1.70
C SER A 18 16.24 10.51 -2.93
N ASP A 19 15.89 11.01 -4.10
CA ASP A 19 16.36 10.48 -5.39
C ASP A 19 17.88 10.63 -5.62
N ASP A 20 18.56 11.48 -4.84
CA ASP A 20 20.01 11.69 -4.94
C ASP A 20 20.84 10.56 -4.32
N ASP A 21 20.25 9.75 -3.45
CA ASP A 21 20.95 8.60 -2.85
C ASP A 21 21.31 7.58 -3.95
N PRO A 22 22.59 7.14 -4.02
CA PRO A 22 23.01 6.11 -4.98
C PRO A 22 22.26 4.77 -4.79
N ARG A 23 21.71 4.52 -3.61
CA ARG A 23 20.90 3.34 -3.29
C ARG A 23 19.40 3.67 -3.17
N CYS A 24 18.92 4.72 -3.82
CA CYS A 24 17.49 5.01 -3.85
C CYS A 24 16.73 3.92 -4.61
N PRO A 25 15.47 3.68 -4.26
CA PRO A 25 14.66 2.62 -4.88
C PRO A 25 14.61 2.71 -6.40
N GLY A 26 14.57 3.91 -6.97
CA GLY A 26 14.54 4.11 -8.41
C GLY A 26 15.80 3.60 -9.16
N LYS A 27 16.94 3.51 -8.47
CA LYS A 27 18.19 2.96 -9.02
C LYS A 27 18.32 1.45 -8.75
N MET A 28 17.76 0.97 -7.65
CA MET A 28 17.86 -0.43 -7.23
C MET A 28 16.77 -1.33 -7.83
N LEU A 29 15.58 -0.79 -8.03
CA LEU A 29 14.43 -1.54 -8.56
C LEU A 29 14.69 -2.19 -9.93
N PRO A 30 15.36 -1.54 -10.91
CA PRO A 30 15.66 -2.17 -12.20
C PRO A 30 16.49 -3.43 -12.08
N GLU A 31 17.50 -3.42 -11.22
CA GLU A 31 18.37 -4.59 -11.01
C GLU A 31 17.61 -5.72 -10.33
N PHE A 32 16.85 -5.43 -9.29
CA PHE A 32 15.96 -6.40 -8.65
C PHE A 32 14.99 -7.04 -9.64
N LEU A 33 14.30 -6.24 -10.45
CA LEU A 33 13.34 -6.77 -11.42
C LEU A 33 14.01 -7.69 -12.44
N ARG A 34 15.22 -7.37 -12.89
CA ARG A 34 15.96 -8.22 -13.83
C ARG A 34 16.50 -9.47 -13.18
N SER A 35 17.08 -9.37 -11.96
CA SER A 35 17.70 -10.51 -11.28
C SER A 35 16.69 -11.48 -10.68
N GLU A 36 15.57 -10.99 -10.12
CA GLU A 36 14.62 -11.80 -9.40
C GLU A 36 13.37 -12.15 -10.22
N VAL A 37 12.78 -11.14 -10.89
CA VAL A 37 11.50 -11.32 -11.57
C VAL A 37 11.69 -11.87 -12.97
N LEU A 38 12.47 -11.19 -13.82
CA LEU A 38 12.65 -11.56 -15.22
C LEU A 38 13.51 -12.82 -15.41
N SER A 39 14.33 -13.20 -14.43
CA SER A 39 15.08 -14.45 -14.41
C SER A 39 14.23 -15.66 -13.98
N SER A 40 13.07 -15.42 -13.40
CA SER A 40 12.19 -16.47 -12.90
C SER A 40 11.51 -17.25 -14.01
N SER A 41 11.44 -18.59 -13.83
CA SER A 41 10.74 -19.51 -14.74
C SER A 41 9.29 -19.78 -14.34
N ALA A 42 8.73 -19.05 -13.35
CA ALA A 42 7.35 -19.24 -12.93
C ALA A 42 6.39 -18.93 -14.09
N PRO A 43 5.39 -19.78 -14.37
CA PRO A 43 4.52 -19.62 -15.54
C PRO A 43 3.59 -18.42 -15.44
N GLN A 44 3.18 -18.06 -14.23
CA GLN A 44 2.44 -16.82 -13.95
C GLN A 44 3.24 -16.01 -12.96
N GLN A 45 3.42 -14.74 -13.27
CA GLN A 45 4.26 -13.85 -12.50
C GLN A 45 3.53 -12.56 -12.15
N HIS A 46 3.63 -12.16 -10.90
CA HIS A 46 2.97 -10.99 -10.35
C HIS A 46 3.95 -10.17 -9.51
N VAL A 47 4.05 -8.87 -9.78
CA VAL A 47 4.74 -7.91 -8.90
C VAL A 47 3.69 -7.04 -8.24
N VAL A 48 3.71 -6.97 -6.92
CA VAL A 48 2.76 -6.21 -6.11
C VAL A 48 3.50 -5.12 -5.35
N PHE A 49 3.18 -3.89 -5.64
CA PHE A 49 3.58 -2.74 -4.85
C PHE A 49 2.54 -2.53 -3.76
N VAL A 50 2.93 -2.78 -2.51
CA VAL A 50 2.01 -2.82 -1.36
C VAL A 50 1.96 -1.42 -0.70
N GLY A 51 1.66 -0.40 -1.51
CA GLY A 51 1.49 0.99 -1.13
C GLY A 51 2.78 1.79 -0.97
N ASP A 52 2.63 3.10 -0.96
CA ASP A 52 3.70 4.09 -0.87
C ASP A 52 4.81 3.86 -1.90
N THR A 53 4.40 3.54 -3.13
CA THR A 53 5.31 3.37 -4.28
C THR A 53 5.82 4.74 -4.74
N PHE A 54 4.93 5.73 -4.79
CA PHE A 54 5.19 7.08 -5.29
C PHE A 54 4.92 8.14 -4.23
N GLU A 55 5.63 9.25 -4.31
CA GLU A 55 5.41 10.40 -3.43
C GLU A 55 4.45 11.40 -4.09
N LEU A 56 3.14 11.12 -4.05
CA LEU A 56 2.08 11.94 -4.65
C LEU A 56 1.21 12.67 -3.63
N ALA A 57 1.36 12.37 -2.34
CA ALA A 57 0.42 12.71 -1.28
C ALA A 57 0.04 14.19 -1.20
N GLY A 58 -1.26 14.44 -1.19
CA GLY A 58 -1.85 15.75 -0.97
C GLY A 58 -1.91 16.65 -2.19
N CYS A 59 -1.62 16.12 -3.36
CA CYS A 59 -1.66 16.86 -4.63
C CYS A 59 -3.09 16.98 -5.18
N ALA A 60 -3.40 18.09 -5.83
CA ALA A 60 -4.54 18.18 -6.73
C ALA A 60 -4.33 17.25 -7.94
N GLU A 61 -5.36 16.97 -8.73
CA GLU A 61 -5.27 16.01 -9.83
C GLU A 61 -4.18 16.38 -10.84
N ASP A 62 -4.19 17.62 -11.34
CA ASP A 62 -3.19 18.10 -12.30
C ASP A 62 -1.77 18.06 -11.71
N GLU A 63 -1.62 18.39 -10.44
CA GLU A 63 -0.36 18.30 -9.73
C GLU A 63 0.10 16.85 -9.54
N SER A 64 -0.82 15.92 -9.29
CA SER A 64 -0.53 14.49 -9.19
C SER A 64 -0.01 13.92 -10.52
N LEU A 65 -0.62 14.31 -11.64
CA LEU A 65 -0.18 13.94 -12.97
C LEU A 65 1.21 14.51 -13.28
N ALA A 66 1.42 15.81 -13.05
CA ALA A 66 2.71 16.46 -13.27
C ALA A 66 3.81 15.82 -12.39
N ARG A 67 3.48 15.47 -11.17
CA ARG A 67 4.42 14.81 -10.23
C ARG A 67 4.76 13.40 -10.67
N LEU A 68 3.76 12.61 -11.12
CA LEU A 68 4.00 11.28 -11.67
C LEU A 68 4.91 11.35 -12.91
N GLU A 69 4.72 12.33 -13.80
CA GLU A 69 5.60 12.56 -14.95
C GLU A 69 7.03 12.93 -14.53
N SER A 70 7.17 13.76 -13.50
CA SER A 70 8.48 14.13 -12.96
C SER A 70 9.19 12.91 -12.37
N ILE A 71 8.49 12.04 -11.63
CA ILE A 71 9.01 10.79 -11.09
C ILE A 71 9.41 9.85 -12.23
N PHE A 72 8.56 9.69 -13.24
CA PHE A 72 8.85 8.90 -14.45
C PHE A 72 10.14 9.36 -15.11
N THR A 73 10.26 10.66 -15.39
CA THR A 73 11.42 11.23 -16.08
C THR A 73 12.72 11.05 -15.28
N ARG A 74 12.62 11.10 -13.95
CA ARG A 74 13.77 10.96 -13.04
C ARG A 74 14.22 9.50 -12.88
N HIS A 75 13.30 8.55 -13.01
CA HIS A 75 13.52 7.13 -12.78
C HIS A 75 13.23 6.28 -14.02
N LEU A 76 13.61 6.76 -15.20
CA LEU A 76 13.34 6.09 -16.48
C LEU A 76 13.74 4.61 -16.48
N ASP A 77 14.90 4.26 -15.91
CA ASP A 77 15.38 2.88 -15.86
C ASP A 77 14.43 1.96 -15.07
N ALA A 78 13.83 2.49 -13.97
CA ALA A 78 12.87 1.74 -13.18
C ALA A 78 11.56 1.51 -13.96
N PHE A 79 11.08 2.54 -14.65
CA PHE A 79 9.88 2.42 -15.46
C PHE A 79 10.09 1.52 -16.69
N TRP A 80 11.23 1.60 -17.35
CA TRP A 80 11.57 0.69 -18.44
C TRP A 80 11.68 -0.77 -18.00
N ALA A 81 12.25 -1.03 -16.82
CA ALA A 81 12.28 -2.38 -16.27
C ALA A 81 10.88 -2.92 -15.93
N LEU A 82 9.97 -2.06 -15.44
CA LEU A 82 8.57 -2.41 -15.21
C LEU A 82 7.82 -2.64 -16.53
N GLU A 83 8.06 -1.80 -17.54
CA GLU A 83 7.53 -2.01 -18.89
C GLU A 83 8.02 -3.34 -19.49
N GLU A 84 9.31 -3.66 -19.34
CA GLU A 84 9.87 -4.95 -19.76
C GLU A 84 9.18 -6.13 -19.05
N CYS A 85 8.92 -6.01 -17.73
CA CYS A 85 8.14 -6.99 -17.00
C CYS A 85 6.74 -7.16 -17.61
N ALA A 86 6.02 -6.06 -17.84
CA ALA A 86 4.69 -6.08 -18.45
C ALA A 86 4.70 -6.70 -19.86
N ALA A 87 5.69 -6.36 -20.68
CA ALA A 87 5.87 -6.91 -22.04
C ALA A 87 6.11 -8.42 -22.02
N ARG A 88 6.80 -8.94 -21.01
CA ARG A 88 7.02 -10.38 -20.79
C ARG A 88 5.86 -11.10 -20.11
N GLY A 89 4.75 -10.42 -19.86
CA GLY A 89 3.52 -11.01 -19.33
C GLY A 89 3.39 -10.96 -17.80
N VAL A 90 4.33 -10.33 -17.09
CA VAL A 90 4.22 -10.11 -15.64
C VAL A 90 3.05 -9.16 -15.36
N GLN A 91 2.21 -9.49 -14.38
CA GLN A 91 1.13 -8.62 -13.91
C GLN A 91 1.68 -7.65 -12.86
N LEU A 92 1.43 -6.36 -13.05
CA LEU A 92 1.85 -5.30 -12.13
C LEU A 92 0.64 -4.83 -11.32
N HIS A 93 0.72 -4.92 -10.01
CA HIS A 93 -0.35 -4.57 -9.08
C HIS A 93 0.12 -3.43 -8.18
N PHE A 94 -0.65 -2.35 -8.10
CA PHE A 94 -0.39 -1.22 -7.23
C PHE A 94 -1.52 -1.12 -6.21
N VAL A 95 -1.21 -1.43 -4.96
CA VAL A 95 -2.10 -1.18 -3.83
C VAL A 95 -1.80 0.23 -3.33
N CYS A 96 -2.83 1.06 -3.14
CA CYS A 96 -2.62 2.42 -2.67
C CYS A 96 -2.18 2.47 -1.21
N GLY A 97 -1.15 3.26 -0.95
CA GLY A 97 -0.74 3.67 0.39
C GLY A 97 -1.25 5.07 0.74
N ASN A 98 -0.73 5.66 1.79
CA ASN A 98 -1.10 7.03 2.18
C ASN A 98 -0.27 8.11 1.47
N HIS A 99 0.82 7.76 0.80
CA HIS A 99 1.64 8.67 0.00
C HIS A 99 1.33 8.63 -1.49
N ASP A 100 0.56 7.65 -1.96
CA ASP A 100 0.17 7.50 -3.36
C ASP A 100 -1.32 7.21 -3.56
N VAL A 101 -2.13 7.64 -2.61
CA VAL A 101 -3.59 7.51 -2.65
C VAL A 101 -4.21 8.14 -3.90
N GLU A 102 -3.56 9.12 -4.51
CA GLU A 102 -3.96 9.77 -5.75
C GLU A 102 -4.06 8.80 -6.93
N LEU A 103 -3.44 7.63 -6.84
CA LEU A 103 -3.61 6.54 -7.82
C LEU A 103 -5.05 6.02 -7.93
N VAL A 104 -5.94 6.28 -6.96
CA VAL A 104 -7.36 5.93 -7.08
C VAL A 104 -8.10 6.80 -8.10
N ARG A 105 -7.53 7.95 -8.47
CA ARG A 105 -8.10 8.83 -9.49
C ARG A 105 -7.96 8.17 -10.87
N PRO A 106 -9.05 8.03 -11.64
CA PRO A 106 -9.02 7.33 -12.92
C PRO A 106 -7.98 7.88 -13.89
N SER A 107 -7.80 9.22 -13.93
CA SER A 107 -6.80 9.87 -14.78
C SER A 107 -5.37 9.51 -14.39
N VAL A 108 -5.04 9.48 -13.10
CA VAL A 108 -3.71 9.14 -12.59
C VAL A 108 -3.42 7.64 -12.81
N ALA A 109 -4.38 6.77 -12.52
CA ALA A 109 -4.28 5.33 -12.78
C ALA A 109 -4.10 5.03 -14.28
N ALA A 110 -4.87 5.69 -15.14
CA ALA A 110 -4.76 5.56 -16.59
C ALA A 110 -3.39 6.03 -17.09
N ARG A 111 -2.89 7.15 -16.54
CA ARG A 111 -1.55 7.65 -16.89
C ARG A 111 -0.45 6.70 -16.47
N LEU A 112 -0.50 6.17 -15.25
CA LEU A 112 0.44 5.14 -14.78
C LEU A 112 0.43 3.91 -15.71
N SER A 113 -0.76 3.43 -16.05
CA SER A 113 -0.91 2.30 -16.99
C SER A 113 -0.30 2.60 -18.35
N ALA A 114 -0.47 3.80 -18.88
CA ALA A 114 0.10 4.22 -20.16
C ALA A 114 1.64 4.29 -20.12
N LEU A 115 2.21 4.71 -18.99
CA LEU A 115 3.66 4.77 -18.78
C LEU A 115 4.31 3.39 -18.67
N LEU A 116 3.58 2.39 -18.14
CA LEU A 116 4.10 1.06 -17.87
C LEU A 116 3.69 0.02 -18.94
N SER A 117 2.74 0.33 -19.79
CA SER A 117 2.24 -0.58 -20.83
C SER A 117 1.76 0.20 -22.06
N PRO A 118 2.66 0.90 -22.76
CA PRO A 118 2.31 1.74 -23.92
C PRO A 118 1.65 0.97 -25.06
N ALA A 119 1.88 -0.34 -25.17
CA ALA A 119 1.26 -1.22 -26.16
C ALA A 119 -0.20 -1.61 -25.83
N GLY A 120 -0.81 -1.06 -24.76
CA GLY A 120 -2.21 -1.29 -24.41
C GLY A 120 -2.51 -2.66 -23.79
N ALA A 121 -1.49 -3.43 -23.41
CA ALA A 121 -1.70 -4.66 -22.66
C ALA A 121 -2.21 -4.33 -21.24
N THR A 122 -3.37 -4.87 -20.84
CA THR A 122 -3.96 -4.67 -19.49
C THR A 122 -3.17 -5.44 -18.43
N ARG A 123 -1.92 -5.04 -18.19
CA ARG A 123 -1.02 -5.69 -17.22
C ARG A 123 -0.90 -4.92 -15.91
N VAL A 124 -1.39 -3.69 -15.88
CA VAL A 124 -1.30 -2.79 -14.71
C VAL A 124 -2.67 -2.69 -14.05
N ARG A 125 -2.71 -2.90 -12.73
CA ARG A 125 -3.93 -2.77 -11.93
C ARG A 125 -3.66 -1.96 -10.69
N VAL A 126 -4.60 -1.06 -10.36
CA VAL A 126 -4.56 -0.25 -9.13
C VAL A 126 -5.68 -0.72 -8.20
N TYR A 127 -5.34 -0.88 -6.93
CA TYR A 127 -6.26 -1.30 -5.89
C TYR A 127 -6.37 -0.20 -4.83
N PRO A 128 -7.57 0.34 -4.59
CA PRO A 128 -7.75 1.46 -3.67
C PRO A 128 -7.37 1.14 -2.24
N TRP A 129 -7.51 -0.11 -1.79
CA TRP A 129 -7.23 -0.52 -0.43
C TRP A 129 -6.40 -1.79 -0.36
N LEU A 130 -6.90 -2.90 -0.90
CA LEU A 130 -6.24 -4.20 -0.79
C LEU A 130 -6.37 -5.03 -2.08
N LEU A 131 -5.40 -5.86 -2.30
CA LEU A 131 -5.45 -6.99 -3.23
C LEU A 131 -5.79 -8.24 -2.44
N HIS A 132 -6.84 -8.95 -2.84
CA HIS A 132 -7.22 -10.23 -2.28
C HIS A 132 -7.17 -11.33 -3.35
N VAL A 133 -6.39 -12.34 -3.08
CA VAL A 133 -6.31 -13.58 -3.87
C VAL A 133 -6.76 -14.72 -2.97
N PRO A 134 -8.01 -15.23 -3.16
CA PRO A 134 -8.58 -16.25 -2.29
C PRO A 134 -7.65 -17.44 -2.10
N HIS A 135 -7.52 -17.92 -0.87
CA HIS A 135 -6.67 -19.02 -0.41
C HIS A 135 -5.16 -18.79 -0.56
N VAL A 136 -4.72 -17.67 -1.14
CA VAL A 136 -3.30 -17.35 -1.38
C VAL A 136 -2.84 -16.20 -0.48
N LEU A 137 -3.28 -14.98 -0.76
CA LEU A 137 -2.80 -13.81 -0.05
C LEU A 137 -3.81 -12.66 0.01
N VAL A 138 -3.63 -11.82 1.04
CA VAL A 138 -4.07 -10.44 1.07
C VAL A 138 -2.84 -9.55 1.11
N ALA A 139 -2.84 -8.50 0.29
CA ALA A 139 -1.86 -7.43 0.38
C ALA A 139 -2.57 -6.08 0.55
N GLU A 140 -2.27 -5.36 1.62
CA GLU A 140 -2.72 -3.99 1.87
C GLU A 140 -1.57 -3.17 2.45
N HIS A 141 -1.58 -1.86 2.22
CA HIS A 141 -0.50 -1.04 2.78
C HIS A 141 -0.49 -1.02 4.32
N GLY A 142 -1.66 -1.02 4.96
CA GLY A 142 -1.79 -1.03 6.42
C GLY A 142 -2.12 0.33 7.04
N HIS A 143 -2.03 1.43 6.29
CA HIS A 143 -2.32 2.79 6.76
C HIS A 143 -3.78 2.96 7.23
N GLN A 144 -4.72 2.18 6.69
CA GLN A 144 -6.12 2.21 7.10
C GLN A 144 -6.35 1.77 8.55
N HIS A 145 -5.40 1.04 9.13
CA HIS A 145 -5.42 0.64 10.53
C HIS A 145 -4.78 1.65 11.47
N HIS A 146 -4.18 2.71 10.93
CA HIS A 146 -3.50 3.74 11.70
C HIS A 146 -4.32 5.03 11.74
N ALA A 147 -4.77 5.44 12.94
CA ALA A 147 -5.70 6.56 13.12
C ALA A 147 -5.25 7.90 12.48
N LEU A 148 -3.93 8.13 12.34
CA LEU A 148 -3.37 9.36 11.76
C LEU A 148 -3.20 9.33 10.25
N HIS A 149 -3.20 8.13 9.63
CA HIS A 149 -2.97 7.93 8.20
C HIS A 149 -4.23 7.43 7.45
N ARG A 150 -5.25 7.09 8.21
CA ARG A 150 -6.48 6.53 7.68
C ARG A 150 -7.22 7.47 6.74
N MET A 151 -7.69 6.95 5.62
CA MET A 151 -8.43 7.65 4.58
C MET A 151 -9.76 6.94 4.26
N PRO A 152 -10.82 7.13 5.06
CA PRO A 152 -12.10 6.47 4.82
C PRO A 152 -12.75 6.84 3.48
N GLU A 153 -12.55 8.07 3.01
CA GLU A 153 -13.08 8.54 1.71
C GLU A 153 -12.44 7.84 0.51
N LEU A 154 -11.32 7.15 0.69
CA LEU A 154 -10.63 6.42 -0.36
C LEU A 154 -11.56 5.46 -1.11
N LEU A 155 -12.35 4.68 -0.36
CA LEU A 155 -13.33 3.77 -0.93
C LEU A 155 -14.43 4.52 -1.68
N ARG A 156 -14.89 5.65 -1.14
CA ARG A 156 -15.91 6.46 -1.78
C ARG A 156 -15.40 7.11 -3.07
N THR A 157 -14.19 7.62 -3.10
CA THR A 157 -13.57 8.20 -4.29
C THR A 157 -13.45 7.15 -5.40
N ALA A 158 -13.02 5.95 -5.05
CA ALA A 158 -12.93 4.82 -5.97
C ALA A 158 -14.31 4.43 -6.57
N VAL A 159 -15.38 4.57 -5.78
CA VAL A 159 -16.76 4.23 -6.21
C VAL A 159 -17.41 5.35 -7.00
N SER A 160 -17.33 6.58 -6.51
CA SER A 160 -18.12 7.71 -7.05
C SER A 160 -17.36 8.56 -8.08
N GLY A 161 -16.08 8.29 -8.32
CA GLY A 161 -15.24 9.09 -9.22
C GLY A 161 -15.11 10.56 -8.79
N THR A 162 -15.31 10.87 -7.49
CA THR A 162 -15.16 12.24 -6.99
C THR A 162 -13.69 12.58 -6.82
N ASP A 163 -13.27 13.75 -7.32
CA ASP A 163 -11.87 14.23 -7.31
C ASP A 163 -11.38 14.71 -5.94
N GLN A 164 -12.24 14.78 -4.93
CA GLN A 164 -11.88 15.24 -3.60
C GLN A 164 -11.40 14.10 -2.72
N LEU A 165 -10.09 14.07 -2.50
CA LEU A 165 -9.44 13.25 -1.46
C LEU A 165 -9.19 14.12 -0.22
N ASP A 166 -9.81 13.76 0.90
CA ASP A 166 -9.50 14.40 2.18
C ASP A 166 -8.13 13.94 2.67
N LEU A 167 -7.27 14.88 3.06
CA LEU A 167 -5.96 14.56 3.62
C LEU A 167 -6.10 13.81 4.95
N PRO A 168 -5.32 12.75 5.16
CA PRO A 168 -5.25 12.11 6.47
C PRO A 168 -4.73 13.09 7.53
N PRO A 169 -5.06 12.87 8.82
CA PRO A 169 -4.72 13.83 9.90
C PRO A 169 -3.26 14.23 9.96
N LEU A 170 -2.33 13.30 9.73
CA LEU A 170 -0.90 13.59 9.77
C LEU A 170 -0.44 14.37 8.51
N ALA A 171 -0.98 14.08 7.34
CA ALA A 171 -0.70 14.85 6.13
C ALA A 171 -1.24 16.29 6.28
N ALA A 172 -2.44 16.46 6.86
CA ALA A 172 -2.98 17.78 7.20
C ALA A 172 -2.07 18.57 8.17
N TRP A 173 -1.46 17.88 9.15
CA TRP A 173 -0.46 18.49 10.04
C TRP A 173 0.78 18.96 9.28
N ASN A 174 1.29 18.14 8.37
CA ASN A 174 2.50 18.43 7.60
C ASN A 174 2.26 19.51 6.52
N ALA A 175 1.13 19.49 5.83
CA ALA A 175 0.77 20.48 4.81
C ALA A 175 0.69 21.91 5.37
N HIS A 176 0.49 22.06 6.67
CA HIS A 176 0.38 23.35 7.34
C HIS A 176 1.60 23.72 8.18
N ARG A 177 2.80 23.30 7.80
CA ARG A 177 4.06 23.57 8.53
C ARG A 177 4.32 25.07 8.78
N SER A 178 3.86 25.95 7.93
CA SER A 178 3.99 27.42 8.06
C SER A 178 3.04 28.01 9.11
N ARG A 179 2.04 27.27 9.59
CA ARG A 179 1.08 27.75 10.58
C ARG A 179 1.60 27.55 12.01
N SER A 180 1.05 28.35 12.95
CA SER A 180 1.29 28.15 14.38
C SER A 180 0.85 26.76 14.83
N PHE A 181 1.37 26.28 15.96
CA PHE A 181 0.99 25.00 16.56
C PHE A 181 -0.54 24.85 16.67
N LEU A 182 -1.23 25.89 17.14
CA LEU A 182 -2.68 25.89 17.25
C LEU A 182 -3.35 25.76 15.87
N GLY A 183 -2.85 26.45 14.86
CA GLY A 183 -3.37 26.38 13.48
C GLY A 183 -3.22 24.97 12.90
N ARG A 184 -2.12 24.28 13.20
CA ARG A 184 -1.89 22.88 12.81
C ARG A 184 -2.81 21.93 13.56
N ALA A 185 -3.00 22.12 14.86
CA ALA A 185 -3.92 21.32 15.67
C ALA A 185 -5.37 21.45 15.18
N VAL A 186 -5.80 22.65 14.80
CA VAL A 186 -7.13 22.89 14.19
C VAL A 186 -7.27 22.16 12.83
N ALA A 187 -6.24 22.20 11.99
CA ALA A 187 -6.27 21.49 10.69
C ALA A 187 -6.45 19.97 10.90
N VAL A 188 -5.74 19.40 11.85
CA VAL A 188 -5.87 17.98 12.21
C VAL A 188 -7.25 17.65 12.77
N ALA A 189 -7.76 18.48 13.69
CA ALA A 189 -9.11 18.27 14.25
C ALA A 189 -10.16 18.28 13.13
N ARG A 190 -10.02 19.17 12.12
CA ARG A 190 -10.89 19.20 10.93
C ARG A 190 -10.75 17.92 10.11
N ALA A 191 -9.52 17.45 9.86
CA ALA A 191 -9.28 16.21 9.13
C ALA A 191 -9.86 14.98 9.85
N CYS A 192 -9.73 14.91 11.18
CA CYS A 192 -10.35 13.86 11.98
C CYS A 192 -11.88 13.88 11.88
N LEU A 193 -12.49 15.08 11.96
CA LEU A 193 -13.94 15.23 11.81
C LEU A 193 -14.43 14.92 10.40
N ALA A 194 -13.67 15.26 9.36
CA ALA A 194 -13.94 14.88 8.00
C ALA A 194 -13.91 13.35 7.84
N SER A 195 -12.88 12.71 8.37
CA SER A 195 -12.74 11.26 8.38
C SER A 195 -13.92 10.55 9.07
N GLU A 196 -14.41 11.06 10.22
CA GLU A 196 -15.60 10.51 10.88
C GLU A 196 -16.90 10.68 10.09
N ARG A 197 -17.03 11.84 9.39
CA ARG A 197 -18.19 12.07 8.52
C ARG A 197 -18.17 11.14 7.33
N ALA A 198 -17.01 10.93 6.74
CA ALA A 198 -16.78 10.00 5.67
C ALA A 198 -17.18 8.57 6.04
N GLU A 199 -16.71 8.09 7.21
CA GLU A 199 -17.11 6.78 7.72
C GLU A 199 -18.63 6.61 7.88
N ARG A 200 -19.28 7.67 8.40
CA ARG A 200 -20.74 7.66 8.56
C ARG A 200 -21.47 7.59 7.22
N ARG A 201 -20.92 8.23 6.17
CA ARG A 201 -21.49 8.16 4.81
C ARG A 201 -21.26 6.80 4.17
N ILE A 202 -20.05 6.24 4.24
CA ILE A 202 -19.75 4.91 3.72
C ILE A 202 -20.65 3.84 4.35
N ARG A 203 -20.96 3.97 5.64
CA ARG A 203 -21.90 3.06 6.32
C ARG A 203 -23.34 3.14 5.82
N LYS A 204 -23.71 4.24 5.15
CA LYS A 204 -25.07 4.47 4.60
C LYS A 204 -25.19 4.12 3.13
N LEU A 205 -24.06 3.94 2.42
CA LEU A 205 -24.08 3.51 1.03
C LEU A 205 -24.65 2.10 0.94
N GLU A 206 -25.56 1.89 0.01
CA GLU A 206 -26.09 0.57 -0.26
C GLU A 206 -25.02 -0.32 -0.88
N TYR A 207 -25.13 -1.61 -0.62
CA TYR A 207 -24.14 -2.60 -1.03
C TYR A 207 -23.90 -2.61 -2.55
N ASP A 208 -24.98 -2.40 -3.31
CA ASP A 208 -24.93 -2.44 -4.79
C ASP A 208 -24.20 -1.27 -5.40
N GLU A 209 -24.30 -0.05 -4.82
CA GLU A 209 -23.54 1.14 -5.26
C GLU A 209 -22.04 0.96 -5.08
N LEU A 210 -21.64 0.21 -4.05
CA LEU A 210 -20.24 -0.08 -3.78
C LEU A 210 -19.67 -1.19 -4.68
N LEU A 211 -20.50 -2.12 -5.14
CA LEU A 211 -20.11 -3.22 -6.03
C LEU A 211 -19.99 -2.80 -7.50
N GLU A 212 -20.59 -1.69 -7.90
CA GLU A 212 -20.52 -1.21 -9.30
C GLU A 212 -19.14 -0.68 -9.69
N ALA A 213 -18.32 -0.30 -8.71
CA ALA A 213 -16.96 0.12 -8.99
C ALA A 213 -16.05 -1.08 -9.32
N GLU A 214 -15.61 -1.16 -10.55
CA GLU A 214 -14.79 -2.28 -11.08
C GLU A 214 -13.51 -2.50 -10.27
N SER A 215 -12.88 -1.44 -9.77
CA SER A 215 -11.71 -1.50 -8.89
C SER A 215 -11.99 -2.16 -7.54
N LEU A 216 -13.20 -2.00 -7.02
CA LEU A 216 -13.65 -2.64 -5.78
C LEU A 216 -14.08 -4.09 -6.02
N ARG A 217 -14.66 -4.40 -7.17
CA ARG A 217 -14.95 -5.79 -7.58
C ARG A 217 -13.69 -6.64 -7.60
N LEU A 218 -12.59 -6.10 -8.16
CA LEU A 218 -11.30 -6.79 -8.22
C LEU A 218 -10.65 -6.96 -6.83
N ALA A 219 -10.88 -6.02 -5.90
CA ALA A 219 -10.32 -6.07 -4.56
C ALA A 219 -11.09 -7.01 -3.61
N LEU A 220 -12.36 -7.33 -3.92
CA LEU A 220 -13.31 -7.85 -2.94
C LEU A 220 -14.06 -9.11 -3.41
N ASP A 221 -13.45 -9.88 -4.29
CA ASP A 221 -14.02 -11.13 -4.75
C ASP A 221 -14.51 -11.98 -3.56
N GLY A 222 -15.84 -11.94 -3.30
CA GLY A 222 -16.51 -12.70 -2.28
C GLY A 222 -16.70 -12.07 -0.89
N MET A 223 -16.16 -10.87 -0.60
CA MET A 223 -16.40 -10.19 0.69
C MET A 223 -17.49 -9.14 0.64
N ALA A 224 -18.36 -9.14 1.66
CA ALA A 224 -19.30 -8.04 1.86
C ALA A 224 -18.53 -6.79 2.29
N LEU A 225 -18.61 -5.71 1.51
CA LEU A 225 -18.01 -4.39 1.83
C LEU A 225 -18.41 -3.86 3.21
N ARG A 226 -19.61 -4.24 3.70
CA ARG A 226 -20.05 -3.95 5.08
C ARG A 226 -19.12 -4.55 6.13
N ASP A 227 -18.54 -5.70 5.87
CA ASP A 227 -17.65 -6.37 6.82
C ASP A 227 -16.25 -5.77 6.76
N LEU A 228 -15.76 -5.36 5.59
CA LEU A 228 -14.54 -4.54 5.46
C LEU A 228 -14.70 -3.19 6.14
N ALA A 229 -15.80 -2.48 5.91
CA ALA A 229 -16.10 -1.23 6.60
C ALA A 229 -16.23 -1.41 8.13
N ARG A 230 -16.70 -2.56 8.60
CA ARG A 230 -16.73 -2.92 10.02
C ARG A 230 -15.35 -3.22 10.59
N LEU A 231 -14.46 -3.83 9.82
CA LEU A 231 -13.09 -4.16 10.26
C LEU A 231 -12.22 -2.91 10.36
N SER A 232 -12.45 -1.90 9.52
CA SER A 232 -11.79 -0.62 9.59
C SER A 232 -12.22 0.22 10.81
N ARG A 233 -13.07 -0.30 11.69
CA ARG A 233 -13.56 0.41 12.88
C ARG A 233 -12.46 0.58 13.93
N PHE A 234 -11.77 1.71 13.89
CA PHE A 234 -11.23 2.28 15.11
C PHE A 234 -12.29 3.16 15.79
N ARG A 235 -12.43 3.03 17.09
CA ARG A 235 -13.28 3.92 17.91
C ARG A 235 -12.68 5.32 17.90
N THR A 236 -13.08 6.15 16.96
CA THR A 236 -12.51 7.50 16.75
C THR A 236 -12.94 8.50 17.82
N VAL A 237 -14.11 8.30 18.41
CA VAL A 237 -14.70 9.27 19.37
C VAL A 237 -13.95 9.37 20.70
N THR A 238 -13.29 8.30 21.15
CA THR A 238 -12.45 8.31 22.36
C THR A 238 -10.99 8.67 22.06
N ALA A 239 -10.63 8.83 20.80
CA ALA A 239 -9.26 8.98 20.36
C ALA A 239 -8.81 10.45 20.17
N LEU A 240 -9.71 11.45 20.19
CA LEU A 240 -9.33 12.85 19.98
C LEU A 240 -8.24 13.33 20.98
N PRO A 241 -8.35 13.10 22.30
CA PRO A 241 -7.28 13.46 23.23
C PRO A 241 -6.02 12.60 23.05
N VAL A 242 -6.19 11.30 22.80
CA VAL A 242 -5.09 10.36 22.55
C VAL A 242 -4.40 10.66 21.22
N THR A 243 -5.15 11.05 20.19
CA THR A 243 -4.61 11.47 18.90
C THR A 243 -3.81 12.76 19.02
N ALA A 244 -4.28 13.73 19.77
CA ALA A 244 -3.54 14.98 20.06
C ALA A 244 -2.22 14.68 20.79
N VAL A 245 -2.23 13.82 21.81
CA VAL A 245 -1.02 13.39 22.54
C VAL A 245 -0.07 12.60 21.61
N ARG A 246 -0.57 11.67 20.81
CA ARG A 246 0.24 10.93 19.85
C ARG A 246 0.87 11.83 18.79
N MET A 247 0.18 12.89 18.37
CA MET A 247 0.72 13.86 17.43
C MET A 247 1.84 14.71 18.05
N VAL A 248 1.70 15.11 19.30
CA VAL A 248 2.76 15.80 20.05
C VAL A 248 3.99 14.90 20.18
N LEU A 249 3.79 13.60 20.43
CA LEU A 249 4.87 12.61 20.52
C LEU A 249 5.52 12.34 19.15
N ALA A 250 4.73 12.27 18.07
CA ALA A 250 5.24 12.13 16.70
C ALA A 250 6.03 13.37 16.25
N ALA A 251 5.53 14.57 16.57
CA ALA A 251 6.22 15.83 16.32
C ALA A 251 7.53 15.96 17.13
N ALA A 252 7.63 15.28 18.28
CA ALA A 252 8.85 15.18 19.09
C ALA A 252 9.82 14.08 18.61
N GLY A 253 9.60 13.49 17.43
CA GLY A 253 10.48 12.48 16.82
C GLY A 253 10.42 11.10 17.51
N ARG A 254 9.45 10.89 18.40
CA ARG A 254 9.20 9.57 19.00
C ARG A 254 8.26 8.80 18.10
N SER A 255 8.75 7.74 17.47
CA SER A 255 7.96 6.84 16.65
C SER A 255 6.73 6.34 17.43
N VAL A 256 5.56 6.67 16.92
CA VAL A 256 4.27 6.12 17.40
C VAL A 256 3.83 5.03 16.41
N ALA A 257 4.79 4.36 15.75
CA ALA A 257 4.53 3.21 14.92
C ALA A 257 3.94 2.10 15.82
N GLY A 258 2.63 2.04 15.84
CA GLY A 258 1.92 1.13 16.72
C GLY A 258 2.07 -0.32 16.24
N GLU A 259 2.25 -1.21 17.19
CA GLU A 259 2.15 -2.67 17.08
C GLU A 259 0.74 -3.15 16.63
N ALA A 260 -0.11 -2.23 16.12
CA ALA A 260 -1.50 -2.53 15.80
C ALA A 260 -1.69 -3.29 14.47
N ALA A 261 -0.68 -3.32 13.59
CA ALA A 261 -0.82 -3.93 12.28
C ALA A 261 -1.08 -5.45 12.33
N PRO A 262 -0.33 -6.27 13.11
CA PRO A 262 -0.61 -7.71 13.19
C PRO A 262 -1.98 -8.03 13.79
N ALA A 263 -2.41 -7.28 14.82
CA ALA A 263 -3.71 -7.49 15.44
C ALA A 263 -4.88 -7.15 14.48
N SER A 264 -4.71 -6.12 13.67
CA SER A 264 -5.69 -5.73 12.65
C SER A 264 -5.73 -6.73 11.49
N ALA A 265 -4.56 -7.14 11.01
CA ALA A 265 -4.40 -8.21 10.03
C ALA A 265 -5.07 -9.52 10.50
N GLY A 266 -4.87 -9.90 11.76
CA GLY A 266 -5.51 -11.07 12.34
C GLY A 266 -7.05 -10.99 12.38
N ARG A 267 -7.63 -9.81 12.58
CA ARG A 267 -9.11 -9.65 12.50
C ARG A 267 -9.62 -9.83 11.09
N LEU A 268 -8.95 -9.22 10.10
CA LEU A 268 -9.35 -9.37 8.70
C LEU A 268 -9.15 -10.81 8.22
N ALA A 269 -8.03 -11.45 8.54
CA ALA A 269 -7.77 -12.83 8.18
C ALA A 269 -8.84 -13.78 8.73
N ARG A 270 -9.24 -13.64 10.00
CA ARG A 270 -10.34 -14.43 10.58
C ARG A 270 -11.69 -14.16 9.91
N THR A 271 -11.96 -12.93 9.50
CA THR A 271 -13.18 -12.62 8.77
C THR A 271 -13.18 -13.29 7.40
N LEU A 272 -12.08 -13.25 6.67
CA LEU A 272 -11.92 -13.97 5.40
C LEU A 272 -12.12 -15.47 5.58
N GLU A 273 -11.52 -16.05 6.62
CA GLU A 273 -11.70 -17.47 6.96
C GLU A 273 -13.16 -17.82 7.22
N ALA A 274 -13.85 -16.99 8.01
CA ALA A 274 -15.29 -17.19 8.31
C ALA A 274 -16.19 -17.10 7.07
N HIS A 275 -15.74 -16.43 6.02
CA HIS A 275 -16.45 -16.33 4.73
C HIS A 275 -15.96 -17.35 3.68
N GLY A 276 -15.12 -18.32 4.06
CA GLY A 276 -14.59 -19.34 3.14
C GLY A 276 -13.55 -18.80 2.15
N SER A 277 -13.00 -17.63 2.42
CA SER A 277 -11.98 -16.94 1.58
C SER A 277 -10.67 -16.74 2.34
N GLY A 278 -10.35 -17.62 3.28
CA GLY A 278 -9.12 -17.59 4.07
C GLY A 278 -7.88 -17.54 3.18
N VAL A 279 -6.79 -16.96 3.70
CA VAL A 279 -5.55 -16.77 2.97
C VAL A 279 -4.36 -17.34 3.73
N ALA A 280 -3.36 -17.82 3.01
CA ALA A 280 -2.12 -18.31 3.60
C ALA A 280 -1.23 -17.15 4.08
N TRP A 281 -1.23 -16.03 3.38
CA TRP A 281 -0.35 -14.89 3.64
C TRP A 281 -1.12 -13.57 3.74
N TYR A 282 -0.75 -12.77 4.74
CA TYR A 282 -1.19 -11.39 4.91
C TYR A 282 0.01 -10.46 4.85
N VAL A 283 0.10 -9.65 3.79
CA VAL A 283 1.28 -8.83 3.49
C VAL A 283 0.95 -7.35 3.64
N THR A 284 1.82 -6.62 4.34
CA THR A 284 1.67 -5.16 4.56
C THR A 284 2.99 -4.41 4.34
N GLY A 285 2.90 -3.08 4.36
CA GLY A 285 4.00 -2.11 4.46
C GLY A 285 3.78 -1.13 5.61
N HIS A 286 3.91 0.17 5.33
CA HIS A 286 3.55 1.33 6.16
C HIS A 286 4.42 1.56 7.40
N THR A 287 4.79 0.53 8.12
CA THR A 287 5.58 0.69 9.37
C THR A 287 7.07 0.86 9.11
N HIS A 288 7.51 0.64 7.87
CA HIS A 288 8.90 0.64 7.43
C HIS A 288 9.79 -0.38 8.17
N ARG A 289 9.18 -1.38 8.81
CA ARG A 289 9.90 -2.40 9.59
C ARG A 289 9.59 -3.77 9.03
N ALA A 290 10.59 -4.38 8.39
CA ALA A 290 10.46 -5.74 7.89
C ALA A 290 10.23 -6.71 9.05
N LEU A 291 9.18 -7.52 8.94
CA LEU A 291 8.77 -8.46 9.99
C LEU A 291 8.00 -9.62 9.37
N GLU A 292 8.31 -10.83 9.81
CA GLU A 292 7.48 -12.01 9.57
C GLU A 292 7.05 -12.61 10.91
N SER A 293 5.75 -12.95 11.02
CA SER A 293 5.20 -13.56 12.22
C SER A 293 4.00 -14.45 11.92
N ALA A 294 3.65 -15.33 12.85
CA ALA A 294 2.33 -15.95 12.86
C ALA A 294 1.28 -14.95 13.37
N LEU A 295 0.05 -15.06 12.88
CA LEU A 295 -1.08 -14.33 13.45
C LEU A 295 -1.74 -15.18 14.54
N GLU A 296 -2.13 -14.52 15.63
CA GLU A 296 -2.83 -15.21 16.72
C GLU A 296 -4.19 -15.75 16.25
N SER A 297 -4.45 -17.01 16.57
CA SER A 297 -5.74 -17.67 16.34
C SER A 297 -6.17 -17.77 14.86
N CYS A 298 -5.22 -17.77 13.92
CA CYS A 298 -5.51 -18.11 12.53
C CYS A 298 -4.29 -18.73 11.84
N PRO A 299 -4.47 -19.56 10.79
CA PRO A 299 -3.37 -20.22 10.09
C PRO A 299 -2.56 -19.26 9.21
N THR A 300 -3.07 -18.07 8.98
CA THR A 300 -2.46 -17.05 8.12
C THR A 300 -1.14 -16.55 8.69
N ARG A 301 -0.11 -16.47 7.87
CA ARG A 301 1.16 -15.84 8.20
C ARG A 301 1.13 -14.36 7.82
N TYR A 302 1.75 -13.54 8.66
CA TYR A 302 1.86 -12.10 8.46
C TYR A 302 3.27 -11.73 8.02
N VAL A 303 3.36 -10.86 7.01
CA VAL A 303 4.62 -10.25 6.58
C VAL A 303 4.42 -8.74 6.45
N ASN A 304 5.33 -7.96 7.03
CA ASN A 304 5.54 -6.57 6.66
C ASN A 304 6.82 -6.49 5.83
N THR A 305 6.74 -5.94 4.63
CA THR A 305 7.86 -5.89 3.69
C THR A 305 8.87 -4.79 3.99
N GLY A 306 8.65 -4.00 5.06
CA GLY A 306 9.58 -2.93 5.45
C GLY A 306 9.58 -1.75 4.51
N THR A 307 10.74 -1.22 4.17
CA THR A 307 10.90 -0.09 3.24
C THR A 307 12.16 -0.21 2.39
N TRP A 308 12.08 0.33 1.20
CA TRP A 308 13.22 0.50 0.28
C TRP A 308 13.81 1.92 0.34
N SER A 309 13.09 2.87 0.94
CA SER A 309 13.54 4.25 1.06
C SER A 309 14.74 4.38 2.00
N SER A 310 15.81 5.04 1.54
CA SER A 310 17.02 5.28 2.33
C SER A 310 16.80 6.21 3.52
N ASP A 311 15.86 7.17 3.41
CA ASP A 311 15.57 8.16 4.46
C ASP A 311 15.08 7.55 5.76
N VAL A 312 14.45 6.41 5.69
CA VAL A 312 13.85 5.72 6.84
C VAL A 312 14.49 4.36 7.10
N ARG A 313 15.22 3.81 6.12
CA ARG A 313 16.00 2.58 6.29
C ARG A 313 17.07 2.78 7.35
N GLY A 314 17.18 1.86 8.30
CA GLY A 314 18.13 1.94 9.38
C GLY A 314 17.69 2.81 10.57
N ARG A 315 16.44 3.30 10.61
CA ARG A 315 15.85 3.92 11.81
C ARG A 315 15.17 2.90 12.75
N GLY A 316 15.10 1.61 12.35
CA GLY A 316 14.58 0.51 13.17
C GLY A 316 15.63 -0.13 14.06
N PRO A 317 15.22 -1.01 15.01
CA PRO A 317 16.14 -1.74 15.90
C PRO A 317 17.11 -2.67 15.17
N ASP A 318 16.81 -3.05 13.94
CA ASP A 318 17.67 -3.91 13.11
C ASP A 318 18.42 -3.07 12.07
N GLN A 319 19.33 -2.23 12.52
CA GLN A 319 20.15 -1.35 11.67
C GLN A 319 21.33 -2.06 10.99
N SER A 320 21.46 -3.36 11.17
CA SER A 320 22.70 -4.09 10.83
C SER A 320 22.90 -4.27 9.33
N ASP A 321 21.86 -4.10 8.49
CA ASP A 321 21.97 -4.38 7.06
C ASP A 321 21.37 -3.28 6.16
N ARG A 322 22.10 -2.15 6.06
CA ARG A 322 21.73 -1.05 5.15
C ARG A 322 21.85 -1.41 3.66
N GLY A 323 22.44 -2.55 3.33
CA GLY A 323 22.65 -3.02 1.96
C GLY A 323 21.53 -3.89 1.42
N ALA A 324 20.62 -4.36 2.27
CA ALA A 324 19.56 -5.29 1.90
C ALA A 324 18.21 -4.59 1.69
N PHE A 325 17.47 -5.06 0.70
CA PHE A 325 16.17 -4.55 0.30
C PHE A 325 15.11 -5.62 0.60
N PRO A 326 14.24 -5.40 1.61
CA PRO A 326 13.27 -6.40 2.01
C PRO A 326 12.11 -6.51 1.00
N TYR A 327 11.65 -7.72 0.77
CA TYR A 327 10.48 -8.04 -0.04
C TYR A 327 9.87 -9.36 0.42
N ALA A 328 8.63 -9.63 0.03
CA ALA A 328 8.04 -10.94 0.26
C ALA A 328 7.91 -11.72 -1.05
N VAL A 329 8.01 -13.03 -0.97
CA VAL A 329 7.68 -13.95 -2.07
C VAL A 329 6.56 -14.86 -1.63
N VAL A 330 5.57 -15.07 -2.49
CA VAL A 330 4.53 -16.09 -2.31
C VAL A 330 4.49 -16.94 -3.57
N ASP A 331 4.68 -18.23 -3.41
CA ASP A 331 4.63 -19.23 -4.46
C ASP A 331 3.36 -20.07 -4.35
N VAL A 332 2.69 -20.27 -5.47
CA VAL A 332 1.56 -21.19 -5.61
C VAL A 332 2.03 -22.33 -6.50
N GLY A 333 2.04 -23.54 -5.97
CA GLY A 333 2.36 -24.75 -6.73
C GLY A 333 1.26 -25.15 -7.70
N GLY A 334 1.58 -25.98 -8.68
CA GLY A 334 0.58 -26.55 -9.59
C GLY A 334 -0.45 -27.45 -8.89
N ASP A 335 -0.15 -27.93 -7.70
CA ASP A 335 -1.03 -28.68 -6.79
C ASP A 335 -1.88 -27.77 -5.88
N GLY A 336 -1.71 -26.44 -5.98
CA GLY A 336 -2.37 -25.46 -5.14
C GLY A 336 -1.68 -25.22 -3.79
N ALA A 337 -0.56 -25.88 -3.49
CA ALA A 337 0.22 -25.59 -2.29
C ALA A 337 0.76 -24.16 -2.30
N VAL A 338 0.62 -23.45 -1.18
CA VAL A 338 1.08 -22.06 -1.03
C VAL A 338 2.24 -22.02 -0.05
N SER A 339 3.35 -21.46 -0.49
CA SER A 339 4.55 -21.24 0.33
C SER A 339 5.06 -19.81 0.12
N GLY A 340 5.95 -19.35 1.00
CA GLY A 340 6.49 -18.00 0.86
C GLY A 340 7.26 -17.52 2.07
N GLY A 341 7.49 -16.22 2.15
CA GLY A 341 8.12 -15.55 3.29
C GLY A 341 8.81 -14.26 2.94
N LEU A 342 9.30 -13.61 3.99
CA LEU A 342 10.14 -12.42 3.90
C LEU A 342 11.52 -12.79 3.33
N ARG A 343 12.02 -11.99 2.40
CA ARG A 343 13.33 -12.12 1.76
C ARG A 343 14.07 -10.78 1.80
N TYR A 344 15.36 -10.85 1.56
CA TYR A 344 16.22 -9.68 1.47
C TYR A 344 17.07 -9.79 0.22
N TRP A 345 16.86 -8.87 -0.71
CA TRP A 345 17.67 -8.75 -1.91
C TRP A 345 18.88 -7.83 -1.67
N ARG A 346 20.02 -8.17 -2.29
CA ARG A 346 21.21 -7.34 -2.30
C ARG A 346 21.68 -7.17 -3.73
N PRO A 347 22.02 -5.94 -4.16
CA PRO A 347 22.64 -5.74 -5.45
C PRO A 347 23.98 -6.47 -5.50
N ASP A 348 24.31 -7.05 -6.65
CA ASP A 348 25.57 -7.74 -6.86
C ASP A 348 26.73 -6.73 -6.69
N GLY A 349 27.61 -7.00 -5.72
CA GLY A 349 28.79 -6.18 -5.40
C GLY A 349 28.76 -5.48 -4.05
N GLY A 350 27.81 -5.83 -3.17
CA GLY A 350 27.73 -5.36 -1.77
C GLY A 350 28.17 -6.41 -0.75
#